data_5a66712c73855179277c381dc35a1e53
#
_entry.id   5a66712c73855179277c381dc35a1e53
#
_cell.length_a   1.000
_cell.length_b   1.000
_cell.length_c   1.000
_cell.angle_alpha   90.00
_cell.angle_beta   90.00
_cell.angle_gamma   90.00
#
_symmetry.space_group_name_H-M   'P 1'
#
loop_
_entity.id
_entity.type
_entity.pdbx_description
1 polymer ?
#
loop_
_entity_poly.entity_id
_entity_poly.type
_entity_poly.pdbx_seq_one_letter_code
_entity_poly.pdbx_strand_id
1 'polypeptide(L)'
;EFQAWYDKVLLEKVVFNLLSNAFKYTPSGKDICMSVECIPAGELEESYRKEVAPSALYMMLQVVDAGCGIPLQERDKVFTPFYRIPETSGVNVPGTGIGLSLVYSIVKLHKGVIRIEDREDGTDGARFIVLLPVSREAFTAEETDSMPVETIGDTAFAQPVEKPQASPIGEIAPKKPVLLLVEDDKDVRDYLHKSLENDYEIIEAANGVKGYDKAVQFFPDLVLSDIMMPKRNGLELCSMIKNDIRIGHIPVILMTARSMVMHIREGFEAGADDYVIKPFSMDVLRIRIQSLLQSREQLKKLYGKRFSPEVVGVSTTSADERFSQKLYEIIEKNISDQNLGIEMLCDQIGISRANLYRKIKAISELSPTELIRNKRLEVALRYLKETNMSVSEVATLLGFNSHSYFSNSFKAFYGFTPTEFVQMNSAKKEKI
;
A
#
# COMPACT_ATOMS: atom_id res chain seq x y z
N GLU A 1 22.99 30.10 8.62
CA GLU A 1 22.06 29.07 9.14
C GLU A 1 20.66 29.65 9.11
N PHE A 2 19.70 28.93 8.51
CA PHE A 2 18.28 29.28 8.54
C PHE A 2 17.51 28.16 9.17
N GLN A 3 16.42 28.47 9.84
CA GLN A 3 15.55 27.50 10.48
C GLN A 3 14.39 27.19 9.53
N ALA A 4 14.19 25.90 9.24
CA ALA A 4 13.13 25.41 8.36
C ALA A 4 12.12 24.58 9.17
N TRP A 5 10.85 24.73 8.86
CA TRP A 5 9.73 24.05 9.50
C TRP A 5 9.13 23.04 8.53
N TYR A 6 9.25 21.76 8.83
CA TYR A 6 8.67 20.65 8.04
C TYR A 6 8.60 19.39 8.89
N ASP A 7 7.71 18.49 8.53
CA ASP A 7 7.67 17.15 9.11
C ASP A 7 8.75 16.27 8.46
N LYS A 8 9.78 15.92 9.23
CA LYS A 8 10.92 15.14 8.77
C LYS A 8 10.50 13.75 8.26
N VAL A 9 9.57 13.08 8.97
CA VAL A 9 9.12 11.72 8.63
C VAL A 9 8.33 11.72 7.32
N LEU A 10 7.48 12.71 7.14
CA LEU A 10 6.69 12.85 5.91
C LEU A 10 7.58 13.26 4.73
N LEU A 11 8.55 14.15 4.94
CA LEU A 11 9.49 14.55 3.89
C LEU A 11 10.37 13.38 3.44
N GLU A 12 10.86 12.54 4.37
CA GLU A 12 11.59 11.32 4.04
C GLU A 12 10.75 10.39 3.13
N LYS A 13 9.44 10.28 3.35
CA LYS A 13 8.54 9.50 2.48
C LYS A 13 8.42 10.10 1.08
N VAL A 14 8.39 11.43 0.96
CA VAL A 14 8.39 12.11 -0.34
C VAL A 14 9.67 11.77 -1.13
N VAL A 15 10.83 11.99 -0.51
CA VAL A 15 12.14 11.70 -1.12
C VAL A 15 12.24 10.24 -1.54
N PHE A 16 11.85 9.34 -0.63
CA PHE A 16 11.88 7.91 -0.86
C PHE A 16 11.02 7.49 -2.07
N ASN A 17 9.78 7.95 -2.15
CA ASN A 17 8.88 7.59 -3.26
C ASN A 17 9.37 8.15 -4.61
N LEU A 18 9.87 9.38 -4.64
CA LEU A 18 10.41 9.98 -5.86
C LEU A 18 11.65 9.24 -6.36
N LEU A 19 12.61 8.95 -5.46
CA LEU A 19 13.82 8.19 -5.81
C LEU A 19 13.48 6.75 -6.21
N SER A 20 12.55 6.09 -5.51
CA SER A 20 12.08 4.75 -5.87
C SER A 20 11.55 4.70 -7.30
N ASN A 21 10.74 5.70 -7.69
CA ASN A 21 10.24 5.79 -9.06
C ASN A 21 11.38 6.05 -10.05
N ALA A 22 12.27 6.99 -9.75
CA ALA A 22 13.43 7.28 -10.59
C ALA A 22 14.27 6.00 -10.85
N PHE A 23 14.58 5.22 -9.80
CA PHE A 23 15.33 3.95 -9.96
C PHE A 23 14.57 2.88 -10.75
N LYS A 24 13.23 2.80 -10.60
CA LYS A 24 12.42 1.82 -11.32
C LYS A 24 12.35 2.06 -12.82
N TYR A 25 12.30 3.33 -13.22
CA TYR A 25 12.04 3.70 -14.61
C TYR A 25 13.31 4.13 -15.38
N THR A 26 14.43 4.31 -14.70
CA THR A 26 15.71 4.65 -15.33
C THR A 26 16.47 3.37 -15.73
N PRO A 27 16.86 3.21 -17.02
CA PRO A 27 17.68 2.10 -17.45
C PRO A 27 19.04 2.05 -16.76
N SER A 28 19.61 0.85 -16.60
CA SER A 28 20.95 0.66 -16.05
C SER A 28 22.01 1.49 -16.82
N GLY A 29 22.87 2.18 -16.06
CA GLY A 29 23.93 3.01 -16.62
C GLY A 29 23.53 4.45 -16.96
N LYS A 30 22.29 4.83 -16.69
CA LYS A 30 21.82 6.22 -16.79
C LYS A 30 21.79 6.90 -15.43
N ASP A 31 21.89 8.22 -15.44
CA ASP A 31 21.99 9.03 -14.22
C ASP A 31 20.61 9.40 -13.64
N ILE A 32 20.58 9.45 -12.30
CA ILE A 32 19.50 10.05 -11.51
C ILE A 32 20.13 11.17 -10.69
N CYS A 33 19.55 12.36 -10.78
CA CYS A 33 20.02 13.53 -10.03
C CYS A 33 18.96 13.95 -9.03
N MET A 34 19.40 14.26 -7.80
CA MET A 34 18.54 14.87 -6.77
C MET A 34 19.22 16.14 -6.28
N SER A 35 18.47 17.24 -6.23
CA SER A 35 18.91 18.51 -5.64
C SER A 35 17.88 19.02 -4.64
N VAL A 36 18.38 19.75 -3.64
CA VAL A 36 17.55 20.45 -2.66
C VAL A 36 18.09 21.86 -2.52
N GLU A 37 17.24 22.84 -2.75
CA GLU A 37 17.58 24.25 -2.68
C GLU A 37 16.59 25.00 -1.80
N CYS A 38 17.06 26.05 -1.12
CA CYS A 38 16.20 26.97 -0.39
C CYS A 38 16.09 28.29 -1.15
N ILE A 39 14.89 28.67 -1.50
CA ILE A 39 14.58 29.81 -2.36
C ILE A 39 13.84 30.87 -1.55
N PRO A 40 14.38 32.10 -1.40
CA PRO A 40 13.66 33.22 -0.82
C PRO A 40 12.40 33.57 -1.63
N ALA A 41 11.36 34.06 -0.98
CA ALA A 41 10.10 34.40 -1.64
C ALA A 41 10.25 35.38 -2.81
N GLY A 42 11.26 36.28 -2.72
CA GLY A 42 11.56 37.25 -3.78
C GLY A 42 12.07 36.63 -5.07
N GLU A 43 12.72 35.48 -4.99
CA GLU A 43 13.36 34.77 -6.11
C GLU A 43 12.48 33.68 -6.70
N LEU A 44 11.34 33.34 -6.04
CA LEU A 44 10.43 32.32 -6.52
C LEU A 44 9.70 32.80 -7.77
N GLU A 45 9.67 31.97 -8.81
CA GLU A 45 8.95 32.23 -10.06
C GLU A 45 7.44 32.48 -9.82
N GLU A 46 6.86 33.38 -10.58
CA GLU A 46 5.44 33.77 -10.45
C GLU A 46 4.49 32.59 -10.69
N SER A 47 4.89 31.65 -11.53
CA SER A 47 4.14 30.41 -11.82
C SER A 47 3.89 29.55 -10.58
N TYR A 48 4.83 29.52 -9.64
CA TYR A 48 4.74 28.76 -8.38
C TYR A 48 4.06 29.56 -7.27
N ARG A 49 4.24 30.89 -7.23
CA ARG A 49 3.66 31.75 -6.18
C ARG A 49 2.14 31.64 -6.06
N LYS A 50 1.46 31.35 -7.16
CA LYS A 50 -0.03 31.24 -7.20
C LYS A 50 -0.53 29.93 -6.62
N GLU A 51 0.30 28.91 -6.54
CA GLU A 51 -0.08 27.54 -6.20
C GLU A 51 0.37 27.09 -4.82
N VAL A 52 1.36 27.77 -4.23
CA VAL A 52 1.94 27.45 -2.92
C VAL A 52 1.52 28.47 -1.86
N ALA A 53 1.38 28.03 -0.61
CA ALA A 53 1.06 28.94 0.49
C ALA A 53 2.16 30.00 0.66
N PRO A 54 1.82 31.23 1.03
CA PRO A 54 2.78 32.29 1.29
C PRO A 54 3.80 31.89 2.35
N SER A 55 5.08 32.09 2.09
CA SER A 55 6.19 31.81 3.00
C SER A 55 7.35 32.74 2.66
N ALA A 56 8.16 33.11 3.67
CA ALA A 56 9.37 33.89 3.44
C ALA A 56 10.47 33.05 2.77
N LEU A 57 10.47 31.74 3.00
CA LEU A 57 11.43 30.78 2.46
C LEU A 57 10.74 29.54 1.95
N TYR A 58 11.17 29.04 0.82
CA TYR A 58 10.69 27.80 0.21
C TYR A 58 11.82 26.79 0.07
N MET A 59 11.52 25.51 0.25
CA MET A 59 12.41 24.40 -0.08
C MET A 59 11.97 23.81 -1.41
N MET A 60 12.85 23.80 -2.40
CA MET A 60 12.65 23.14 -3.68
C MET A 60 13.45 21.84 -3.69
N LEU A 61 12.75 20.72 -3.75
CA LEU A 61 13.33 19.39 -3.96
C LEU A 61 13.08 18.98 -5.40
N GLN A 62 14.14 18.60 -6.11
CA GLN A 62 14.05 18.13 -7.50
C GLN A 62 14.62 16.71 -7.59
N VAL A 63 13.93 15.85 -8.33
CA VAL A 63 14.43 14.53 -8.72
C VAL A 63 14.31 14.42 -10.23
N VAL A 64 15.43 14.26 -10.90
CA VAL A 64 15.53 14.16 -12.37
C VAL A 64 16.00 12.75 -12.71
N ASP A 65 15.23 12.04 -13.52
CA ASP A 65 15.58 10.72 -14.01
C ASP A 65 15.78 10.70 -15.53
N ALA A 66 16.46 9.68 -16.02
CA ALA A 66 16.68 9.44 -17.46
C ALA A 66 15.88 8.23 -17.94
N GLY A 67 14.64 8.10 -17.46
CA GLY A 67 13.69 7.05 -17.82
C GLY A 67 12.92 7.35 -19.10
N CYS A 68 11.76 6.71 -19.24
CA CYS A 68 10.89 6.89 -20.42
C CYS A 68 10.10 8.22 -20.42
N GLY A 69 10.23 9.03 -19.36
CA GLY A 69 9.44 10.25 -19.19
C GLY A 69 7.96 10.00 -18.89
N ILE A 70 7.20 11.10 -18.73
CA ILE A 70 5.75 11.06 -18.48
C ILE A 70 5.05 11.96 -19.49
N PRO A 71 4.19 11.38 -20.37
CA PRO A 71 3.45 12.15 -21.36
C PRO A 71 2.62 13.25 -20.71
N LEU A 72 2.53 14.42 -21.35
CA LEU A 72 1.84 15.61 -20.82
C LEU A 72 0.42 15.31 -20.36
N GLN A 73 -0.32 14.47 -21.10
CA GLN A 73 -1.71 14.10 -20.82
C GLN A 73 -1.86 13.20 -19.58
N GLU A 74 -0.76 12.62 -19.10
CA GLU A 74 -0.72 11.67 -17.98
C GLU A 74 -0.20 12.30 -16.70
N ARG A 75 0.45 13.48 -16.75
CA ARG A 75 1.14 14.10 -15.61
C ARG A 75 0.22 14.39 -14.42
N ASP A 76 -1.01 14.81 -14.67
CA ASP A 76 -2.00 15.03 -13.60
C ASP A 76 -2.56 13.71 -13.07
N LYS A 77 -2.72 12.72 -13.95
CA LYS A 77 -3.31 11.42 -13.62
C LYS A 77 -2.40 10.55 -12.77
N VAL A 78 -1.07 10.66 -12.92
CA VAL A 78 -0.12 9.85 -12.13
C VAL A 78 -0.15 10.15 -10.63
N PHE A 79 -0.75 11.27 -10.22
CA PHE A 79 -1.02 11.59 -8.83
C PHE A 79 -2.34 11.03 -8.31
N THR A 80 -3.19 10.50 -9.20
CA THR A 80 -4.40 9.78 -8.79
C THR A 80 -4.00 8.46 -8.15
N PRO A 81 -4.53 8.11 -6.98
CA PRO A 81 -4.23 6.82 -6.37
C PRO A 81 -4.45 5.69 -7.37
N PHE A 82 -3.46 4.79 -7.47
CA PHE A 82 -3.48 3.57 -8.28
C PHE A 82 -3.38 3.75 -9.79
N TYR A 83 -3.30 4.99 -10.25
CA TYR A 83 -3.13 5.22 -11.67
C TYR A 83 -1.74 4.76 -12.13
N ARG A 84 -1.73 4.06 -13.24
CA ARG A 84 -0.51 3.64 -13.96
C ARG A 84 -0.69 3.99 -15.43
N ILE A 85 0.37 4.50 -16.05
CA ILE A 85 0.35 4.77 -17.50
C ILE A 85 0.22 3.42 -18.22
N PRO A 86 -0.78 3.24 -19.11
CA PRO A 86 -0.92 2.00 -19.89
C PRO A 86 0.35 1.74 -20.71
N GLU A 87 0.83 0.50 -20.67
CA GLU A 87 2.11 0.12 -21.28
C GLU A 87 2.09 0.28 -22.80
N THR A 88 2.99 1.11 -23.30
CA THR A 88 3.34 1.18 -24.74
C THR A 88 4.63 0.43 -25.09
N SER A 89 5.39 -0.09 -24.11
CA SER A 89 6.77 -0.56 -24.33
C SER A 89 7.12 -1.93 -23.71
N GLY A 90 6.18 -2.78 -23.33
CA GLY A 90 6.46 -4.19 -23.02
C GLY A 90 7.32 -4.49 -21.77
N VAL A 91 7.67 -3.50 -20.95
CA VAL A 91 8.43 -3.67 -19.70
C VAL A 91 7.49 -3.58 -18.52
N ASN A 92 7.08 -4.73 -17.99
CA ASN A 92 6.20 -4.80 -16.81
C ASN A 92 7.00 -4.43 -15.55
N VAL A 93 7.04 -3.15 -15.18
CA VAL A 93 7.69 -2.67 -13.97
C VAL A 93 6.73 -2.81 -12.79
N PRO A 94 7.00 -3.63 -11.77
CA PRO A 94 6.12 -3.80 -10.63
C PRO A 94 5.98 -2.49 -9.82
N GLY A 95 4.72 -2.11 -9.50
CA GLY A 95 4.46 -0.91 -8.71
C GLY A 95 2.97 -0.79 -8.34
N THR A 96 2.69 -0.23 -7.15
CA THR A 96 1.33 -0.14 -6.59
C THR A 96 0.51 1.06 -7.12
N GLY A 97 1.12 2.01 -7.83
CA GLY A 97 0.47 3.27 -8.22
C GLY A 97 0.09 4.19 -7.04
N ILE A 98 0.58 3.89 -5.81
CA ILE A 98 0.27 4.66 -4.60
C ILE A 98 1.37 5.69 -4.29
N GLY A 99 2.60 5.44 -4.67
CA GLY A 99 3.75 6.26 -4.29
C GLY A 99 3.58 7.74 -4.64
N LEU A 100 3.23 8.07 -5.87
CA LEU A 100 3.05 9.45 -6.31
C LEU A 100 1.79 10.11 -5.72
N SER A 101 0.71 9.37 -5.51
CA SER A 101 -0.49 9.91 -4.83
C SER A 101 -0.22 10.19 -3.35
N LEU A 102 0.60 9.38 -2.68
CA LEU A 102 1.07 9.65 -1.33
C LEU A 102 1.95 10.89 -1.29
N VAL A 103 2.91 11.02 -2.23
CA VAL A 103 3.73 12.23 -2.38
C VAL A 103 2.85 13.46 -2.54
N TYR A 104 1.87 13.41 -3.45
CA TYR A 104 0.92 14.50 -3.67
C TYR A 104 0.17 14.89 -2.37
N SER A 105 -0.35 13.89 -1.64
CA SER A 105 -1.06 14.12 -0.38
C SER A 105 -0.17 14.76 0.70
N ILE A 106 1.07 14.28 0.84
CA ILE A 106 2.04 14.84 1.79
C ILE A 106 2.41 16.27 1.41
N VAL A 107 2.68 16.53 0.13
CA VAL A 107 3.01 17.87 -0.37
C VAL A 107 1.84 18.84 -0.13
N LYS A 108 0.60 18.42 -0.36
CA LYS A 108 -0.59 19.23 -0.07
C LYS A 108 -0.80 19.47 1.42
N LEU A 109 -0.52 18.49 2.26
CA LEU A 109 -0.55 18.66 3.73
C LEU A 109 0.44 19.74 4.20
N HIS A 110 1.62 19.81 3.56
CA HIS A 110 2.62 20.86 3.79
C HIS A 110 2.31 22.18 3.05
N LYS A 111 1.10 22.32 2.46
CA LYS A 111 0.67 23.51 1.71
C LYS A 111 1.60 23.83 0.52
N GLY A 112 2.27 22.80 0.01
CA GLY A 112 3.20 22.87 -1.11
C GLY A 112 2.56 22.49 -2.46
N VAL A 113 3.42 22.45 -3.47
CA VAL A 113 3.06 22.03 -4.83
C VAL A 113 4.06 21.00 -5.36
N ILE A 114 3.57 20.07 -6.16
CA ILE A 114 4.40 19.14 -6.94
C ILE A 114 4.06 19.28 -8.40
N ARG A 115 5.10 19.32 -9.26
CA ARG A 115 4.98 19.35 -10.72
C ARG A 115 5.86 18.30 -11.36
N ILE A 116 5.52 17.93 -12.57
CA ILE A 116 6.31 17.04 -13.45
C ILE A 116 6.62 17.83 -14.72
N GLU A 117 7.88 17.93 -15.04
CA GLU A 117 8.38 18.64 -16.22
C GLU A 117 9.25 17.71 -17.05
N ASP A 118 9.53 18.11 -18.29
CA ASP A 118 10.54 17.49 -19.12
C ASP A 118 11.93 17.88 -18.62
N ARG A 119 12.92 17.10 -18.98
CA ARG A 119 14.31 17.43 -18.67
C ARG A 119 14.74 18.68 -19.43
N GLU A 120 15.54 19.53 -18.79
CA GLU A 120 16.06 20.78 -19.40
C GLU A 120 16.98 20.53 -20.60
N ASP A 121 17.66 19.37 -20.62
CA ASP A 121 18.57 18.98 -21.70
C ASP A 121 17.83 18.41 -22.95
N GLY A 122 16.50 18.32 -22.89
CA GLY A 122 15.66 17.82 -23.99
C GLY A 122 15.80 16.32 -24.25
N THR A 123 16.47 15.57 -23.37
CA THR A 123 16.56 14.11 -23.46
C THR A 123 15.37 13.44 -22.75
N ASP A 124 15.14 12.17 -23.05
CA ASP A 124 14.07 11.39 -22.41
C ASP A 124 14.28 11.30 -20.89
N GLY A 125 13.18 11.40 -20.13
CA GLY A 125 13.17 11.31 -18.67
C GLY A 125 12.09 12.18 -18.07
N ALA A 126 12.03 12.22 -16.74
CA ALA A 126 11.11 13.07 -15.99
C ALA A 126 11.86 13.90 -14.95
N ARG A 127 11.37 15.11 -14.71
CA ARG A 127 11.81 16.03 -13.65
C ARG A 127 10.66 16.26 -12.71
N PHE A 128 10.75 15.71 -11.50
CA PHE A 128 9.81 15.96 -10.42
C PHE A 128 10.29 17.15 -9.60
N ILE A 129 9.44 18.15 -9.43
CA ILE A 129 9.72 19.35 -8.65
C ILE A 129 8.72 19.42 -7.51
N VAL A 130 9.20 19.38 -6.29
CA VAL A 130 8.41 19.58 -5.07
C VAL A 130 8.83 20.88 -4.43
N LEU A 131 7.88 21.79 -4.23
CA LEU A 131 8.09 23.06 -3.57
C LEU A 131 7.27 23.10 -2.28
N LEU A 132 7.95 23.31 -1.14
CA LEU A 132 7.33 23.37 0.18
C LEU A 132 7.61 24.72 0.83
N PRO A 133 6.61 25.41 1.42
CA PRO A 133 6.85 26.51 2.32
C PRO A 133 7.52 25.98 3.59
N VAL A 134 8.60 26.61 4.04
CA VAL A 134 9.38 26.14 5.20
C VAL A 134 9.57 27.22 6.27
N SER A 135 8.95 28.39 6.11
CA SER A 135 8.92 29.42 7.16
C SER A 135 7.78 29.17 8.13
N ARG A 136 7.95 29.53 9.38
CA ARG A 136 6.96 29.32 10.43
C ARG A 136 5.62 29.99 10.11
N GLU A 137 5.64 31.14 9.44
CA GLU A 137 4.44 31.92 9.10
C GLU A 137 3.47 31.16 8.16
N ALA A 138 3.95 30.16 7.44
CA ALA A 138 3.15 29.32 6.58
C ALA A 138 2.23 28.34 7.36
N PHE A 139 2.50 28.14 8.64
CA PHE A 139 1.81 27.17 9.47
C PHE A 139 1.11 27.83 10.66
N THR A 140 -0.06 27.30 11.06
CA THR A 140 -0.78 27.74 12.26
C THR A 140 -0.08 27.26 13.54
N ALA A 141 -0.44 27.83 14.70
CA ALA A 141 0.12 27.40 15.97
C ALA A 141 -0.22 25.95 16.33
N GLU A 142 -1.36 25.44 15.85
CA GLU A 142 -1.82 24.07 16.04
C GLU A 142 -1.09 23.06 15.13
N GLU A 143 -0.54 23.52 14.00
CA GLU A 143 0.23 22.71 13.04
C GLU A 143 1.72 22.65 13.42
N THR A 144 2.17 23.51 14.30
CA THR A 144 3.56 23.53 14.78
C THR A 144 3.62 22.97 16.19
N ASP A 145 3.98 21.70 16.34
CA ASP A 145 4.24 21.12 17.65
C ASP A 145 5.48 21.76 18.26
N SER A 146 5.31 22.37 19.42
CA SER A 146 6.36 23.14 20.09
C SER A 146 7.29 22.24 20.91
N MET A 147 7.77 21.13 20.33
CA MET A 147 8.89 20.39 20.88
C MET A 147 10.20 21.06 20.44
N PRO A 148 11.04 21.54 21.36
CA PRO A 148 12.35 22.07 21.03
C PRO A 148 13.20 20.97 20.38
N VAL A 149 13.89 21.29 19.29
CA VAL A 149 14.98 20.47 18.76
C VAL A 149 16.04 20.37 19.85
N GLU A 150 16.09 19.24 20.54
CA GLU A 150 17.19 18.93 21.43
C GLU A 150 18.48 18.80 20.61
N THR A 151 19.33 19.79 20.78
CA THR A 151 20.77 19.65 20.51
C THR A 151 21.26 18.45 21.31
N ILE A 152 21.93 17.53 20.67
CA ILE A 152 22.56 16.34 21.26
C ILE A 152 23.45 16.77 22.44
N GLY A 153 22.94 16.50 23.64
CA GLY A 153 23.66 16.67 24.90
C GLY A 153 22.99 15.79 25.96
N ASP A 154 23.80 14.93 26.56
CA ASP A 154 23.46 13.87 27.48
C ASP A 154 22.47 14.20 28.60
N THR A 155 21.72 13.14 28.95
CA THR A 155 21.11 12.79 30.24
C THR A 155 20.00 13.66 30.81
N ALA A 156 18.80 13.05 30.95
CA ALA A 156 18.13 12.84 32.24
C ALA A 156 16.70 12.26 32.06
N PHE A 157 16.37 11.32 32.94
CA PHE A 157 15.12 10.61 33.10
C PHE A 157 13.90 11.54 33.23
N ALA A 158 12.84 11.28 32.45
CA ALA A 158 11.53 11.87 32.67
C ALA A 158 10.53 10.80 33.15
N GLN A 159 9.75 11.17 34.17
CA GLN A 159 8.76 10.35 34.88
C GLN A 159 7.50 10.09 34.03
N PRO A 160 6.70 9.05 34.31
CA PRO A 160 5.55 8.66 33.50
C PRO A 160 4.34 9.59 33.77
N VAL A 161 3.69 10.04 32.69
CA VAL A 161 2.42 10.73 32.73
C VAL A 161 1.29 9.71 32.81
N GLU A 162 0.42 9.85 33.79
CA GLU A 162 -0.77 9.03 34.04
C GLU A 162 -1.80 9.11 32.90
N LYS A 163 -2.33 7.95 32.52
CA LYS A 163 -3.42 7.81 31.54
C LYS A 163 -4.77 8.12 32.18
N PRO A 164 -5.71 8.77 31.46
CA PRO A 164 -7.09 8.89 31.94
C PRO A 164 -7.80 7.52 31.88
N GLN A 165 -8.48 7.17 32.96
CA GLN A 165 -9.31 5.97 33.10
C GLN A 165 -10.57 6.09 32.25
N ALA A 166 -10.82 5.12 31.39
CA ALA A 166 -12.13 4.88 30.76
C ALA A 166 -12.69 3.56 31.30
N SER A 167 -13.96 3.61 31.72
CA SER A 167 -14.73 2.53 32.33
C SER A 167 -15.17 1.44 31.32
N PRO A 168 -15.51 0.22 31.78
CA PRO A 168 -15.49 -0.97 30.97
C PRO A 168 -16.83 -1.27 30.26
N ILE A 169 -16.76 -1.45 28.98
CA ILE A 169 -17.73 -2.26 28.23
C ILE A 169 -16.91 -3.40 27.61
N GLY A 170 -17.35 -4.65 27.84
CA GLY A 170 -16.59 -5.86 27.51
C GLY A 170 -16.23 -5.95 26.01
N GLU A 171 -15.05 -5.51 25.68
CA GLU A 171 -14.41 -5.72 24.37
C GLU A 171 -13.41 -6.86 24.48
N ILE A 172 -13.53 -7.82 23.55
CA ILE A 172 -12.47 -8.78 23.26
C ILE A 172 -11.22 -7.94 22.97
N ALA A 173 -10.18 -8.09 23.80
CA ALA A 173 -8.93 -7.35 23.64
C ALA A 173 -8.45 -7.44 22.18
N PRO A 174 -8.11 -6.33 21.53
CA PRO A 174 -7.67 -6.34 20.13
C PRO A 174 -6.40 -7.23 20.04
N LYS A 175 -6.47 -8.22 19.15
CA LYS A 175 -5.34 -9.13 18.92
C LYS A 175 -4.15 -8.32 18.42
N LYS A 176 -2.99 -8.44 19.09
CA LYS A 176 -1.76 -7.77 18.67
C LYS A 176 -1.41 -8.19 17.23
N PRO A 177 -0.93 -7.25 16.37
CA PRO A 177 -0.40 -7.61 15.06
C PRO A 177 0.81 -8.54 15.19
N VAL A 178 0.94 -9.48 14.25
CA VAL A 178 2.03 -10.46 14.21
C VAL A 178 3.20 -9.92 13.42
N LEU A 179 4.36 -9.76 14.05
CA LEU A 179 5.59 -9.29 13.44
C LEU A 179 6.60 -10.44 13.29
N LEU A 180 7.08 -10.67 12.06
CA LEU A 180 8.21 -11.60 11.83
C LEU A 180 9.51 -10.81 11.83
N LEU A 181 10.33 -11.08 12.86
CA LEU A 181 11.67 -10.50 13.04
C LEU A 181 12.72 -11.46 12.50
N VAL A 182 13.51 -11.04 11.52
CA VAL A 182 14.55 -11.81 10.87
C VAL A 182 15.89 -11.11 11.06
N GLU A 183 16.73 -11.65 11.94
CA GLU A 183 18.02 -11.09 12.33
C GLU A 183 18.93 -12.26 12.72
N ASP A 184 20.15 -12.32 12.21
CA ASP A 184 21.08 -13.41 12.51
C ASP A 184 21.80 -13.22 13.84
N ASP A 185 22.12 -11.98 14.20
CA ASP A 185 22.69 -11.65 15.50
C ASP A 185 21.65 -11.87 16.62
N LYS A 186 21.98 -12.76 17.54
CA LYS A 186 21.09 -13.10 18.63
C LYS A 186 20.85 -11.95 19.60
N ASP A 187 21.87 -11.18 19.92
CA ASP A 187 21.77 -10.09 20.90
C ASP A 187 20.92 -8.94 20.35
N VAL A 188 21.09 -8.62 19.06
CA VAL A 188 20.25 -7.64 18.34
C VAL A 188 18.81 -8.14 18.24
N ARG A 189 18.61 -9.42 17.93
CA ARG A 189 17.28 -10.02 17.83
C ARG A 189 16.56 -10.01 19.19
N ASP A 190 17.24 -10.42 20.27
CA ASP A 190 16.70 -10.41 21.63
C ASP A 190 16.36 -8.98 22.10
N TYR A 191 17.18 -7.98 21.73
CA TYR A 191 16.93 -6.57 22.02
C TYR A 191 15.68 -6.05 21.28
N LEU A 192 15.57 -6.32 19.98
CA LEU A 192 14.41 -5.91 19.17
C LEU A 192 13.13 -6.60 19.68
N HIS A 193 13.22 -7.90 20.00
CA HIS A 193 12.09 -8.64 20.56
C HIS A 193 11.56 -7.95 21.83
N LYS A 194 12.41 -7.78 22.85
CA LYS A 194 12.02 -7.12 24.11
C LYS A 194 11.45 -5.72 23.92
N SER A 195 11.98 -5.00 22.94
CA SER A 195 11.54 -3.64 22.69
C SER A 195 10.16 -3.57 22.00
N LEU A 196 9.74 -4.63 21.30
CA LEU A 196 8.52 -4.66 20.48
C LEU A 196 7.42 -5.59 21.02
N GLU A 197 7.71 -6.51 21.94
CA GLU A 197 6.76 -7.52 22.48
C GLU A 197 5.52 -6.92 23.17
N ASN A 198 5.63 -5.69 23.67
CA ASN A 198 4.50 -5.01 24.27
C ASN A 198 3.41 -4.64 23.23
N ASP A 199 3.81 -4.35 22.01
CA ASP A 199 2.92 -3.84 20.94
C ASP A 199 2.55 -4.93 19.92
N TYR A 200 3.44 -5.95 19.73
CA TYR A 200 3.33 -6.96 18.68
C TYR A 200 3.48 -8.40 19.23
N GLU A 201 2.86 -9.37 18.55
CA GLU A 201 3.18 -10.80 18.70
C GLU A 201 4.38 -11.11 17.80
N ILE A 202 5.54 -11.47 18.39
CA ILE A 202 6.80 -11.58 17.63
C ILE A 202 7.11 -13.04 17.30
N ILE A 203 7.39 -13.28 16.02
CA ILE A 203 7.94 -14.53 15.51
C ILE A 203 9.38 -14.26 15.08
N GLU A 204 10.33 -15.05 15.51
CA GLU A 204 11.75 -14.85 15.23
C GLU A 204 12.28 -15.81 14.18
N ALA A 205 13.22 -15.34 13.35
CA ALA A 205 14.01 -16.17 12.47
C ALA A 205 15.47 -15.70 12.44
N ALA A 206 16.42 -16.62 12.34
CA ALA A 206 17.85 -16.32 12.41
C ALA A 206 18.51 -16.24 11.01
N ASN A 207 17.79 -16.25 9.92
CA ASN A 207 18.28 -16.07 8.55
C ASN A 207 17.09 -16.02 7.57
N GLY A 208 17.36 -15.60 6.33
CA GLY A 208 16.32 -15.44 5.31
C GLY A 208 15.60 -16.72 4.91
N VAL A 209 16.26 -17.91 4.98
CA VAL A 209 15.58 -19.19 4.68
C VAL A 209 14.50 -19.47 5.73
N LYS A 210 14.85 -19.43 7.02
CA LYS A 210 13.89 -19.62 8.11
C LYS A 210 12.84 -18.50 8.14
N GLY A 211 13.24 -17.28 7.75
CA GLY A 211 12.33 -16.14 7.60
C GLY A 211 11.23 -16.43 6.60
N TYR A 212 11.58 -16.92 5.41
CA TYR A 212 10.61 -17.27 4.38
C TYR A 212 9.68 -18.41 4.82
N ASP A 213 10.25 -19.51 5.39
CA ASP A 213 9.45 -20.64 5.87
C ASP A 213 8.41 -20.19 6.91
N LYS A 214 8.83 -19.34 7.85
CA LYS A 214 7.93 -18.77 8.87
C LYS A 214 6.93 -17.79 8.30
N ALA A 215 7.29 -16.97 7.31
CA ALA A 215 6.35 -16.10 6.64
C ALA A 215 5.20 -16.88 5.95
N VAL A 216 5.54 -17.99 5.28
CA VAL A 216 4.55 -18.89 4.66
C VAL A 216 3.74 -19.64 5.69
N GLN A 217 4.31 -20.03 6.82
CA GLN A 217 3.65 -20.80 7.85
C GLN A 217 2.68 -19.95 8.69
N PHE A 218 3.12 -18.77 9.12
CA PHE A 218 2.41 -17.96 10.11
C PHE A 218 1.64 -16.77 9.53
N PHE A 219 1.95 -16.34 8.30
CA PHE A 219 1.31 -15.16 7.65
C PHE A 219 1.36 -13.92 8.56
N PRO A 220 2.55 -13.40 8.88
CA PRO A 220 2.68 -12.22 9.72
C PRO A 220 2.07 -10.99 9.05
N ASP A 221 1.71 -10.00 9.87
CA ASP A 221 1.18 -8.72 9.40
C ASP A 221 2.29 -7.82 8.83
N LEU A 222 3.56 -8.04 9.26
CA LEU A 222 4.74 -7.33 8.76
C LEU A 222 6.01 -8.17 8.98
N VAL A 223 6.97 -8.06 8.06
CA VAL A 223 8.32 -8.63 8.18
C VAL A 223 9.32 -7.51 8.40
N LEU A 224 10.10 -7.61 9.47
CA LEU A 224 11.27 -6.79 9.77
C LEU A 224 12.51 -7.64 9.58
N SER A 225 13.37 -7.32 8.60
CA SER A 225 14.53 -8.16 8.27
C SER A 225 15.81 -7.36 8.18
N ASP A 226 16.89 -7.86 8.79
CA ASP A 226 18.22 -7.38 8.43
C ASP A 226 18.56 -7.75 6.97
N ILE A 227 19.35 -6.90 6.32
CA ILE A 227 19.87 -7.18 4.97
C ILE A 227 21.02 -8.17 5.05
N MET A 228 21.94 -7.97 5.96
CA MET A 228 23.20 -8.72 6.01
C MET A 228 23.07 -9.96 6.89
N MET A 229 22.62 -11.05 6.32
CA MET A 229 22.47 -12.34 7.01
C MET A 229 23.12 -13.50 6.23
N PRO A 230 23.61 -14.53 6.92
CA PRO A 230 24.15 -15.74 6.29
C PRO A 230 23.06 -16.56 5.63
N LYS A 231 23.46 -17.41 4.67
CA LYS A 231 22.64 -18.35 3.89
C LYS A 231 21.74 -17.66 2.87
N ARG A 232 20.91 -16.73 3.30
CA ARG A 232 20.03 -15.92 2.44
C ARG A 232 19.89 -14.55 3.08
N ASN A 233 20.25 -13.51 2.33
CA ASN A 233 20.21 -12.13 2.80
C ASN A 233 18.78 -11.58 2.80
N GLY A 234 18.57 -10.40 3.41
CA GLY A 234 17.25 -9.77 3.53
C GLY A 234 16.64 -9.33 2.19
N LEU A 235 17.47 -9.00 1.20
CA LEU A 235 17.02 -8.65 -0.14
C LEU A 235 16.43 -9.84 -0.88
N GLU A 236 17.13 -10.99 -0.82
CA GLU A 236 16.63 -12.24 -1.37
C GLU A 236 15.34 -12.69 -0.68
N LEU A 237 15.28 -12.55 0.65
CA LEU A 237 14.07 -12.85 1.42
C LEU A 237 12.90 -11.94 0.97
N CYS A 238 13.14 -10.64 0.85
CA CYS A 238 12.14 -9.68 0.40
C CYS A 238 11.62 -10.04 -1.00
N SER A 239 12.52 -10.26 -1.96
CA SER A 239 12.17 -10.68 -3.32
C SER A 239 11.33 -11.96 -3.34
N MET A 240 11.69 -12.96 -2.53
CA MET A 240 10.91 -14.20 -2.42
C MET A 240 9.52 -13.97 -1.85
N ILE A 241 9.39 -13.17 -0.79
CA ILE A 241 8.09 -12.82 -0.20
C ILE A 241 7.24 -12.09 -1.25
N LYS A 242 7.80 -11.07 -1.91
CA LYS A 242 7.06 -10.22 -2.87
C LYS A 242 6.62 -10.96 -4.14
N ASN A 243 7.37 -11.98 -4.55
CA ASN A 243 7.03 -12.80 -5.71
C ASN A 243 6.11 -13.99 -5.39
N ASP A 244 5.95 -14.36 -4.13
CA ASP A 244 5.07 -15.45 -3.73
C ASP A 244 3.60 -14.98 -3.70
N ILE A 245 2.77 -15.61 -4.49
CA ILE A 245 1.33 -15.31 -4.61
C ILE A 245 0.59 -15.41 -3.27
N ARG A 246 1.10 -16.21 -2.32
CA ARG A 246 0.46 -16.44 -1.02
C ARG A 246 0.71 -15.30 -0.04
N ILE A 247 1.94 -14.76 -0.02
CA ILE A 247 2.45 -13.84 1.01
C ILE A 247 2.97 -12.50 0.47
N GLY A 248 2.90 -12.26 -0.86
CA GLY A 248 3.42 -11.03 -1.50
C GLY A 248 2.81 -9.74 -0.97
N HIS A 249 1.60 -9.82 -0.36
CA HIS A 249 0.96 -8.68 0.29
C HIS A 249 1.61 -8.26 1.61
N ILE A 250 2.43 -9.10 2.23
CA ILE A 250 3.03 -8.79 3.54
C ILE A 250 4.06 -7.67 3.37
N PRO A 251 3.96 -6.56 4.12
CA PRO A 251 4.95 -5.49 4.08
C PRO A 251 6.28 -5.98 4.63
N VAL A 252 7.36 -5.54 3.99
CA VAL A 252 8.73 -5.86 4.39
C VAL A 252 9.49 -4.57 4.67
N ILE A 253 9.98 -4.42 5.89
CA ILE A 253 10.95 -3.39 6.28
C ILE A 253 12.33 -4.02 6.30
N LEU A 254 13.28 -3.42 5.59
CA LEU A 254 14.67 -3.85 5.60
C LEU A 254 15.51 -2.95 6.52
N MET A 255 16.31 -3.56 7.40
CA MET A 255 17.29 -2.87 8.23
C MET A 255 18.66 -2.93 7.54
N THR A 256 19.34 -1.78 7.38
CA THR A 256 20.60 -1.69 6.63
C THR A 256 21.64 -0.84 7.35
N ALA A 257 22.93 -1.16 7.17
CA ALA A 257 24.02 -0.32 7.65
C ALA A 257 24.23 0.91 6.74
N ARG A 258 24.61 2.06 7.31
CA ARG A 258 24.77 3.36 6.64
C ARG A 258 25.74 3.37 5.44
N SER A 259 26.70 2.44 5.41
CA SER A 259 27.69 2.33 4.33
C SER A 259 27.18 1.71 3.02
N MET A 260 25.91 1.23 3.00
CA MET A 260 25.36 0.46 1.89
C MET A 260 24.27 1.19 1.10
N VAL A 261 24.47 2.47 0.80
CA VAL A 261 23.59 3.23 -0.12
C VAL A 261 23.41 2.52 -1.48
N MET A 262 24.40 1.72 -1.91
CA MET A 262 24.29 0.88 -3.11
C MET A 262 23.23 -0.23 -2.97
N HIS A 263 23.02 -0.77 -1.78
CA HIS A 263 21.99 -1.79 -1.55
C HIS A 263 20.57 -1.22 -1.43
N ILE A 264 20.40 0.08 -1.26
CA ILE A 264 19.09 0.74 -1.33
C ILE A 264 18.48 0.51 -2.72
N ARG A 265 19.28 0.60 -3.79
CA ARG A 265 18.83 0.29 -5.15
C ARG A 265 18.37 -1.17 -5.30
N GLU A 266 19.21 -2.12 -4.88
CA GLU A 266 18.89 -3.55 -4.94
C GLU A 266 17.64 -3.89 -4.11
N GLY A 267 17.45 -3.20 -2.98
CA GLY A 267 16.28 -3.37 -2.15
C GLY A 267 14.99 -2.81 -2.76
N PHE A 268 15.06 -1.70 -3.49
CA PHE A 268 13.93 -1.20 -4.27
C PHE A 268 13.57 -2.18 -5.39
N GLU A 269 14.56 -2.75 -6.07
CA GLU A 269 14.36 -3.80 -7.06
C GLU A 269 13.77 -5.07 -6.43
N ALA A 270 14.10 -5.37 -5.17
CA ALA A 270 13.51 -6.46 -4.39
C ALA A 270 12.07 -6.20 -3.91
N GLY A 271 11.56 -4.97 -4.02
CA GLY A 271 10.19 -4.59 -3.71
C GLY A 271 9.91 -4.35 -2.23
N ALA A 272 10.90 -3.99 -1.40
CA ALA A 272 10.69 -3.63 0.00
C ALA A 272 9.74 -2.42 0.14
N ASP A 273 8.92 -2.42 1.19
CA ASP A 273 7.95 -1.35 1.45
C ASP A 273 8.57 -0.19 2.23
N ASP A 274 9.63 -0.44 3.03
CA ASP A 274 10.39 0.60 3.74
C ASP A 274 11.79 0.11 4.13
N TYR A 275 12.65 1.06 4.57
CA TYR A 275 14.02 0.81 5.02
C TYR A 275 14.30 1.57 6.31
N VAL A 276 15.13 0.96 7.17
CA VAL A 276 15.63 1.57 8.39
C VAL A 276 17.14 1.46 8.42
N ILE A 277 17.83 2.60 8.52
CA ILE A 277 19.30 2.66 8.51
C ILE A 277 19.80 2.49 9.95
N LYS A 278 20.65 1.49 10.18
CA LYS A 278 21.36 1.26 11.47
C LYS A 278 22.51 2.29 11.62
N PRO A 279 22.70 2.95 12.78
CA PRO A 279 21.90 2.84 13.99
C PRO A 279 20.59 3.65 13.93
N PHE A 280 19.51 3.12 14.49
CA PHE A 280 18.20 3.77 14.55
C PHE A 280 17.65 3.82 15.97
N SER A 281 16.77 4.78 16.25
CA SER A 281 16.01 4.78 17.51
C SER A 281 14.81 3.83 17.41
N MET A 282 14.43 3.20 18.53
CA MET A 282 13.26 2.33 18.58
C MET A 282 11.96 3.06 18.27
N ASP A 283 11.88 4.35 18.61
CA ASP A 283 10.70 5.19 18.31
C ASP A 283 10.51 5.36 16.80
N VAL A 284 11.59 5.63 16.06
CA VAL A 284 11.56 5.70 14.60
C VAL A 284 11.09 4.37 14.00
N LEU A 285 11.62 3.25 14.50
CA LEU A 285 11.22 1.92 14.02
C LEU A 285 9.73 1.65 14.30
N ARG A 286 9.23 1.96 15.51
CA ARG A 286 7.81 1.83 15.88
C ARG A 286 6.90 2.66 14.97
N ILE A 287 7.25 3.93 14.73
CA ILE A 287 6.48 4.81 13.85
C ILE A 287 6.40 4.23 12.43
N ARG A 288 7.48 3.69 11.88
CA ARG A 288 7.49 3.08 10.55
C ARG A 288 6.63 1.83 10.48
N ILE A 289 6.73 0.94 11.44
CA ILE A 289 5.90 -0.26 11.54
C ILE A 289 4.41 0.13 11.62
N GLN A 290 4.05 1.04 12.52
CA GLN A 290 2.68 1.50 12.70
C GLN A 290 2.13 2.18 11.43
N SER A 291 2.92 3.03 10.79
CA SER A 291 2.53 3.71 9.55
C SER A 291 2.21 2.73 8.41
N LEU A 292 3.02 1.67 8.24
CA LEU A 292 2.76 0.66 7.22
C LEU A 292 1.51 -0.17 7.53
N LEU A 293 1.34 -0.59 8.78
CA LEU A 293 0.16 -1.35 9.22
C LEU A 293 -1.13 -0.52 9.07
N GLN A 294 -1.11 0.76 9.50
CA GLN A 294 -2.25 1.66 9.36
C GLN A 294 -2.60 1.98 7.90
N SER A 295 -1.60 2.25 7.08
CA SER A 295 -1.82 2.51 5.65
C SER A 295 -2.50 1.33 4.97
N ARG A 296 -2.10 0.11 5.31
CA ARG A 296 -2.75 -1.11 4.81
C ARG A 296 -4.18 -1.26 5.31
N GLU A 297 -4.43 -0.99 6.57
CA GLU A 297 -5.78 -1.06 7.13
C GLU A 297 -6.72 -0.04 6.49
N GLN A 298 -6.24 1.18 6.24
CA GLN A 298 -7.00 2.21 5.52
C GLN A 298 -7.30 1.80 4.09
N LEU A 299 -6.32 1.29 3.35
CA LEU A 299 -6.51 0.78 1.99
C LEU A 299 -7.55 -0.33 1.96
N LYS A 300 -7.47 -1.27 2.90
CA LYS A 300 -8.43 -2.35 3.05
C LYS A 300 -9.86 -1.84 3.29
N LYS A 301 -10.04 -0.83 4.15
CA LYS A 301 -11.36 -0.22 4.42
C LYS A 301 -11.93 0.52 3.21
N LEU A 302 -11.09 1.21 2.44
CA LEU A 302 -11.51 1.98 1.27
C LEU A 302 -11.94 1.08 0.09
N TYR A 303 -11.24 -0.02 -0.10
CA TYR A 303 -11.38 -0.86 -1.29
C TYR A 303 -11.99 -2.25 -1.03
N GLY A 304 -12.02 -2.68 0.22
CA GLY A 304 -12.45 -4.02 0.61
C GLY A 304 -13.92 -4.35 0.26
N LYS A 305 -14.78 -3.33 0.08
CA LYS A 305 -16.20 -3.53 -0.25
C LYS A 305 -16.46 -3.79 -1.74
N ARG A 306 -15.52 -3.45 -2.63
CA ARG A 306 -15.63 -3.64 -4.08
C ARG A 306 -14.48 -4.50 -4.59
N PHE A 307 -14.54 -5.76 -4.25
CA PHE A 307 -13.59 -6.73 -4.78
C PHE A 307 -14.05 -7.10 -6.22
N SER A 308 -13.53 -6.39 -7.23
CA SER A 308 -13.72 -6.71 -8.64
C SER A 308 -12.36 -6.68 -9.36
N PRO A 309 -12.15 -7.42 -10.47
CA PRO A 309 -10.89 -7.42 -11.21
C PRO A 309 -10.45 -6.02 -11.65
N GLU A 310 -11.40 -5.13 -11.92
CA GLU A 310 -11.16 -3.74 -12.33
C GLU A 310 -10.68 -2.85 -11.16
N VAL A 311 -10.95 -3.26 -9.91
CA VAL A 311 -10.61 -2.52 -8.70
C VAL A 311 -9.37 -3.12 -8.01
N VAL A 312 -9.05 -4.38 -8.29
CA VAL A 312 -7.90 -5.09 -7.70
C VAL A 312 -6.56 -4.51 -8.18
N GLY A 313 -6.50 -3.90 -9.38
CA GLY A 313 -5.32 -3.17 -9.86
C GLY A 313 -4.94 -1.93 -9.01
N VAL A 314 -5.72 -1.64 -7.98
CA VAL A 314 -5.72 -0.37 -7.26
C VAL A 314 -4.92 -0.41 -5.94
N SER A 315 -4.71 -1.59 -5.32
CA SER A 315 -4.12 -1.64 -3.97
C SER A 315 -3.13 -2.77 -3.74
N THR A 316 -2.71 -3.49 -4.78
CA THR A 316 -2.09 -4.78 -4.60
C THR A 316 -0.72 -4.88 -5.26
N THR A 317 0.16 -5.71 -4.69
CA THR A 317 1.40 -6.11 -5.35
C THR A 317 1.08 -6.93 -6.61
N SER A 318 2.02 -7.05 -7.55
CA SER A 318 1.84 -7.92 -8.72
C SER A 318 1.48 -9.38 -8.35
N ALA A 319 1.88 -9.83 -7.16
CA ALA A 319 1.50 -11.14 -6.62
C ALA A 319 0.03 -11.17 -6.16
N ASP A 320 -0.48 -10.07 -5.61
CA ASP A 320 -1.88 -9.96 -5.20
C ASP A 320 -2.82 -9.87 -6.39
N GLU A 321 -2.41 -9.17 -7.44
CA GLU A 321 -3.15 -9.12 -8.71
C GLU A 321 -3.25 -10.52 -9.33
N ARG A 322 -2.12 -11.25 -9.43
CA ARG A 322 -2.10 -12.63 -9.91
C ARG A 322 -2.95 -13.57 -9.05
N PHE A 323 -2.92 -13.40 -7.72
CA PHE A 323 -3.77 -14.18 -6.82
C PHE A 323 -5.26 -13.88 -7.06
N SER A 324 -5.63 -12.62 -7.12
CA SER A 324 -7.00 -12.19 -7.33
C SER A 324 -7.51 -12.63 -8.70
N GLN A 325 -6.72 -12.45 -9.74
CA GLN A 325 -7.06 -12.92 -11.09
C GLN A 325 -7.29 -14.44 -11.11
N LYS A 326 -6.35 -15.23 -10.56
CA LYS A 326 -6.51 -16.68 -10.45
C LYS A 326 -7.74 -17.08 -9.65
N LEU A 327 -8.01 -16.38 -8.55
CA LEU A 327 -9.19 -16.63 -7.72
C LEU A 327 -10.49 -16.36 -8.50
N TYR A 328 -10.55 -15.25 -9.24
CA TYR A 328 -11.70 -14.93 -10.10
C TYR A 328 -11.87 -15.93 -11.25
N GLU A 329 -10.81 -16.32 -11.92
CA GLU A 329 -10.85 -17.33 -12.99
C GLU A 329 -11.44 -18.65 -12.47
N ILE A 330 -11.02 -19.08 -11.26
CA ILE A 330 -11.56 -20.29 -10.62
C ILE A 330 -13.05 -20.13 -10.32
N ILE A 331 -13.46 -19.01 -9.74
CA ILE A 331 -14.86 -18.75 -9.41
C ILE A 331 -15.72 -18.67 -10.67
N GLU A 332 -15.28 -17.95 -11.69
CA GLU A 332 -16.04 -17.81 -12.95
C GLU A 332 -16.19 -19.14 -13.69
N LYS A 333 -15.11 -19.92 -13.75
CA LYS A 333 -15.13 -21.25 -14.40
C LYS A 333 -16.10 -22.21 -13.74
N ASN A 334 -16.29 -22.10 -12.42
CA ASN A 334 -17.10 -23.01 -11.64
C ASN A 334 -18.37 -22.34 -11.08
N ILE A 335 -18.80 -21.19 -11.62
CA ILE A 335 -19.85 -20.35 -11.01
C ILE A 335 -21.20 -21.05 -10.92
N SER A 336 -21.49 -21.96 -11.86
CA SER A 336 -22.71 -22.76 -11.92
C SER A 336 -22.65 -24.02 -11.05
N ASP A 337 -21.49 -24.39 -10.54
CA ASP A 337 -21.34 -25.55 -9.66
C ASP A 337 -21.88 -25.24 -8.26
N GLN A 338 -22.86 -26.00 -7.80
CA GLN A 338 -23.41 -25.88 -6.45
C GLN A 338 -22.37 -26.19 -5.36
N ASN A 339 -21.37 -27.03 -5.68
CA ASN A 339 -20.28 -27.39 -4.77
C ASN A 339 -19.12 -26.37 -4.77
N LEU A 340 -19.21 -25.30 -5.57
CA LEU A 340 -18.22 -24.25 -5.52
C LEU A 340 -18.15 -23.64 -4.11
N GLY A 341 -17.09 -23.96 -3.40
CA GLY A 341 -16.87 -23.59 -2.01
C GLY A 341 -15.39 -23.36 -1.70
N ILE A 342 -15.11 -23.18 -0.42
CA ILE A 342 -13.77 -22.87 0.07
C ILE A 342 -12.77 -23.98 -0.24
N GLU A 343 -13.22 -25.25 -0.15
CA GLU A 343 -12.36 -26.42 -0.38
C GLU A 343 -11.85 -26.46 -1.82
N MET A 344 -12.75 -26.27 -2.79
CA MET A 344 -12.37 -26.20 -4.20
C MET A 344 -11.38 -25.05 -4.49
N LEU A 345 -11.58 -23.87 -3.88
CA LEU A 345 -10.65 -22.77 -4.01
C LEU A 345 -9.27 -23.11 -3.42
N CYS A 346 -9.24 -23.75 -2.24
CA CYS A 346 -8.00 -24.19 -1.60
C CYS A 346 -7.22 -25.17 -2.46
N ASP A 347 -7.89 -26.17 -3.02
CA ASP A 347 -7.27 -27.20 -3.84
C ASP A 347 -6.70 -26.63 -5.14
N GLN A 348 -7.45 -25.75 -5.83
CA GLN A 348 -7.01 -25.19 -7.10
C GLN A 348 -5.94 -24.09 -6.96
N ILE A 349 -5.90 -23.37 -5.82
CA ILE A 349 -4.87 -22.38 -5.54
C ILE A 349 -3.64 -23.04 -4.91
N GLY A 350 -3.81 -24.17 -4.22
CA GLY A 350 -2.73 -24.88 -3.52
C GLY A 350 -2.39 -24.27 -2.16
N ILE A 351 -3.40 -23.80 -1.40
CA ILE A 351 -3.22 -23.21 -0.06
C ILE A 351 -4.23 -23.78 0.94
N SER A 352 -3.85 -23.77 2.23
CA SER A 352 -4.75 -24.23 3.28
C SER A 352 -5.96 -23.29 3.45
N ARG A 353 -7.07 -23.82 4.01
CA ARG A 353 -8.27 -23.03 4.30
C ARG A 353 -7.98 -21.80 5.17
N ALA A 354 -7.15 -21.95 6.21
CA ALA A 354 -6.76 -20.85 7.08
C ALA A 354 -5.99 -19.76 6.31
N ASN A 355 -5.11 -20.17 5.41
CA ASN A 355 -4.30 -19.27 4.60
C ASN A 355 -5.14 -18.55 3.53
N LEU A 356 -6.11 -19.24 2.92
CA LEU A 356 -7.05 -18.61 1.99
C LEU A 356 -7.86 -17.51 2.70
N TYR A 357 -8.38 -17.79 3.89
CA TYR A 357 -9.10 -16.78 4.68
C TYR A 357 -8.21 -15.58 5.03
N ARG A 358 -6.99 -15.82 5.51
CA ARG A 358 -6.05 -14.74 5.86
C ARG A 358 -5.69 -13.91 4.63
N LYS A 359 -5.40 -14.55 3.51
CA LYS A 359 -5.03 -13.87 2.27
C LYS A 359 -6.18 -13.02 1.72
N ILE A 360 -7.39 -13.57 1.61
CA ILE A 360 -8.57 -12.82 1.15
C ILE A 360 -8.86 -11.67 2.13
N LYS A 361 -8.80 -11.95 3.45
CA LYS A 361 -9.01 -10.94 4.49
C LYS A 361 -7.93 -9.84 4.48
N ALA A 362 -6.71 -10.16 4.05
CA ALA A 362 -5.62 -9.19 3.93
C ALA A 362 -5.80 -8.22 2.74
N ILE A 363 -6.41 -8.66 1.64
CA ILE A 363 -6.59 -7.87 0.42
C ILE A 363 -8.02 -7.33 0.26
N SER A 364 -8.99 -7.84 1.04
CA SER A 364 -10.39 -7.39 1.02
C SER A 364 -11.02 -7.53 2.41
N GLU A 365 -12.16 -6.88 2.63
CA GLU A 365 -12.96 -7.08 3.85
C GLU A 365 -13.84 -8.32 3.80
N LEU A 366 -13.92 -8.98 2.63
CA LEU A 366 -14.83 -10.10 2.37
C LEU A 366 -14.25 -11.41 2.88
N SER A 367 -15.13 -12.32 3.25
CA SER A 367 -14.80 -13.74 3.40
C SER A 367 -14.82 -14.45 2.02
N PRO A 368 -14.16 -15.62 1.87
CA PRO A 368 -14.22 -16.41 0.63
C PRO A 368 -15.67 -16.72 0.19
N THR A 369 -16.54 -16.99 1.14
CA THR A 369 -17.97 -17.30 0.88
C THR A 369 -18.72 -16.06 0.36
N GLU A 370 -18.45 -14.90 0.94
CA GLU A 370 -19.03 -13.64 0.47
C GLU A 370 -18.54 -13.28 -0.92
N LEU A 371 -17.28 -13.55 -1.22
CA LEU A 371 -16.68 -13.32 -2.53
C LEU A 371 -17.40 -14.16 -3.61
N ILE A 372 -17.58 -15.48 -3.38
CA ILE A 372 -18.30 -16.36 -4.29
C ILE A 372 -19.74 -15.86 -4.47
N ARG A 373 -20.43 -15.55 -3.35
CA ARG A 373 -21.80 -15.05 -3.37
C ARG A 373 -21.92 -13.76 -4.19
N ASN A 374 -21.06 -12.78 -3.93
CA ASN A 374 -21.09 -11.48 -4.60
C ASN A 374 -20.86 -11.64 -6.10
N LYS A 375 -19.91 -12.50 -6.50
CA LYS A 375 -19.65 -12.77 -7.91
C LYS A 375 -20.85 -13.46 -8.59
N ARG A 376 -21.51 -14.41 -7.91
CA ARG A 376 -22.75 -15.00 -8.42
C ARG A 376 -23.85 -13.96 -8.61
N LEU A 377 -23.98 -12.98 -7.69
CA LEU A 377 -24.95 -11.89 -7.80
C LEU A 377 -24.64 -10.94 -8.96
N GLU A 378 -23.36 -10.63 -9.22
CA GLU A 378 -22.96 -9.83 -10.38
C GLU A 378 -23.36 -10.52 -11.69
N VAL A 379 -23.07 -11.80 -11.81
CA VAL A 379 -23.44 -12.58 -12.98
C VAL A 379 -24.96 -12.69 -13.09
N ALA A 380 -25.68 -12.84 -11.97
CA ALA A 380 -27.16 -12.86 -11.95
C ALA A 380 -27.77 -11.59 -12.52
N LEU A 381 -27.25 -10.42 -12.12
CA LEU A 381 -27.72 -9.12 -12.64
C LEU A 381 -27.58 -9.06 -14.17
N ARG A 382 -26.44 -9.54 -14.71
CA ARG A 382 -26.20 -9.61 -16.16
C ARG A 382 -27.20 -10.53 -16.85
N TYR A 383 -27.42 -11.75 -16.35
CA TYR A 383 -28.41 -12.68 -16.93
C TYR A 383 -29.82 -12.11 -16.89
N LEU A 384 -30.25 -11.52 -15.77
CA LEU A 384 -31.58 -10.91 -15.64
C LEU A 384 -31.76 -9.69 -16.57
N LYS A 385 -30.68 -9.03 -16.95
CA LYS A 385 -30.71 -7.88 -17.89
C LYS A 385 -30.70 -8.31 -19.35
N GLU A 386 -29.90 -9.32 -19.70
CA GLU A 386 -29.56 -9.68 -21.08
C GLU A 386 -30.37 -10.86 -21.62
N THR A 387 -30.96 -11.68 -20.74
CA THR A 387 -31.73 -12.87 -21.13
C THR A 387 -33.19 -12.75 -20.72
N ASN A 388 -34.04 -13.65 -21.24
CA ASN A 388 -35.46 -13.78 -20.84
C ASN A 388 -35.64 -14.86 -19.78
N MET A 389 -34.57 -15.27 -19.08
CA MET A 389 -34.67 -16.30 -18.03
C MET A 389 -35.46 -15.79 -16.83
N SER A 390 -36.26 -16.68 -16.23
CA SER A 390 -36.93 -16.38 -14.98
C SER A 390 -35.92 -16.23 -13.82
N VAL A 391 -36.33 -15.52 -12.78
CA VAL A 391 -35.53 -15.37 -11.55
C VAL A 391 -35.13 -16.73 -10.96
N SER A 392 -36.01 -17.73 -11.08
CA SER A 392 -35.80 -19.11 -10.67
C SER A 392 -34.70 -19.81 -11.43
N GLU A 393 -34.75 -19.71 -12.76
CA GLU A 393 -33.76 -20.32 -13.64
C GLU A 393 -32.39 -19.72 -13.41
N VAL A 394 -32.29 -18.39 -13.28
CA VAL A 394 -31.04 -17.71 -13.00
C VAL A 394 -30.45 -18.14 -11.66
N ALA A 395 -31.25 -18.22 -10.60
CA ALA A 395 -30.80 -18.69 -9.29
C ALA A 395 -30.21 -20.10 -9.34
N THR A 396 -30.93 -21.01 -10.02
CA THR A 396 -30.51 -22.42 -10.16
C THR A 396 -29.24 -22.53 -11.02
N LEU A 397 -29.19 -21.83 -12.15
CA LEU A 397 -28.04 -21.78 -13.06
C LEU A 397 -26.75 -21.32 -12.35
N LEU A 398 -26.88 -20.38 -11.42
CA LEU A 398 -25.75 -19.82 -10.69
C LEU A 398 -25.44 -20.56 -9.37
N GLY A 399 -25.99 -21.76 -9.19
CA GLY A 399 -25.66 -22.63 -8.06
C GLY A 399 -26.18 -22.14 -6.71
N PHE A 400 -27.29 -21.39 -6.67
CA PHE A 400 -27.95 -21.07 -5.41
C PHE A 400 -28.87 -22.22 -5.00
N ASN A 401 -28.66 -22.74 -3.80
CA ASN A 401 -29.46 -23.87 -3.25
C ASN A 401 -30.84 -23.44 -2.79
N SER A 402 -31.13 -22.15 -2.67
CA SER A 402 -32.41 -21.61 -2.20
C SER A 402 -32.79 -20.33 -2.90
N HIS A 403 -33.97 -20.27 -3.46
CA HIS A 403 -34.59 -19.09 -4.05
C HIS A 403 -34.70 -17.92 -3.07
N SER A 404 -35.12 -18.23 -1.84
CA SER A 404 -35.24 -17.20 -0.80
C SER A 404 -33.89 -16.63 -0.42
N TYR A 405 -32.87 -17.49 -0.33
CA TYR A 405 -31.50 -17.02 -0.05
C TYR A 405 -30.94 -16.15 -1.18
N PHE A 406 -31.17 -16.55 -2.44
CA PHE A 406 -30.82 -15.73 -3.61
C PHE A 406 -31.46 -14.35 -3.57
N SER A 407 -32.81 -14.31 -3.44
CA SER A 407 -33.60 -13.07 -3.44
C SER A 407 -33.17 -12.12 -2.30
N ASN A 408 -32.99 -12.66 -1.10
CA ASN A 408 -32.55 -11.89 0.05
C ASN A 408 -31.12 -11.37 -0.13
N SER A 409 -30.20 -12.19 -0.63
CA SER A 409 -28.81 -11.80 -0.90
C SER A 409 -28.74 -10.74 -2.00
N PHE A 410 -29.53 -10.87 -3.06
CA PHE A 410 -29.62 -9.92 -4.16
C PHE A 410 -30.15 -8.56 -3.67
N LYS A 411 -31.22 -8.57 -2.86
CA LYS A 411 -31.77 -7.34 -2.26
C LYS A 411 -30.78 -6.67 -1.31
N ALA A 412 -30.08 -7.46 -0.49
CA ALA A 412 -29.06 -6.93 0.42
C ALA A 412 -27.88 -6.29 -0.33
N PHE A 413 -27.53 -6.82 -1.53
CA PHE A 413 -26.39 -6.37 -2.31
C PHE A 413 -26.72 -5.16 -3.22
N TYR A 414 -27.91 -5.17 -3.87
CA TYR A 414 -28.32 -4.15 -4.83
C TYR A 414 -29.37 -3.16 -4.32
N GLY A 415 -30.00 -3.42 -3.18
CA GLY A 415 -31.07 -2.58 -2.61
C GLY A 415 -32.48 -2.90 -3.11
N PHE A 416 -32.63 -3.73 -4.13
CA PHE A 416 -33.90 -4.17 -4.73
C PHE A 416 -33.91 -5.67 -4.98
N THR A 417 -35.11 -6.26 -5.07
CA THR A 417 -35.24 -7.69 -5.35
C THR A 417 -35.01 -8.02 -6.83
N PRO A 418 -34.63 -9.28 -7.19
CA PRO A 418 -34.50 -9.69 -8.58
C PRO A 418 -35.77 -9.43 -9.41
N THR A 419 -36.96 -9.64 -8.82
CA THR A 419 -38.24 -9.42 -9.49
C THR A 419 -38.52 -7.95 -9.78
N GLU A 420 -38.25 -7.05 -8.81
CA GLU A 420 -38.32 -5.60 -9.02
C GLU A 420 -37.38 -5.16 -10.12
N PHE A 421 -36.14 -5.70 -10.17
CA PHE A 421 -35.19 -5.40 -11.21
C PHE A 421 -35.69 -5.79 -12.61
N VAL A 422 -36.26 -6.99 -12.78
CA VAL A 422 -36.83 -7.43 -14.07
C VAL A 422 -37.97 -6.53 -14.49
N GLN A 423 -38.87 -6.14 -13.58
CA GLN A 423 -39.98 -5.23 -13.86
C GLN A 423 -39.48 -3.83 -14.30
N MET A 424 -38.48 -3.28 -13.62
CA MET A 424 -37.87 -1.99 -13.99
C MET A 424 -37.23 -2.02 -15.39
N ASN A 425 -36.61 -3.13 -15.77
CA ASN A 425 -35.99 -3.28 -17.09
C ASN A 425 -37.02 -3.54 -18.21
N SER A 426 -38.09 -4.25 -17.94
CA SER A 426 -39.19 -4.46 -18.90
C SER A 426 -39.88 -3.13 -19.23
N ALA A 427 -40.16 -2.31 -18.22
CA ALA A 427 -40.76 -0.98 -18.41
C ALA A 427 -39.87 0.02 -19.19
N LYS A 428 -38.53 -0.21 -19.19
CA LYS A 428 -37.58 0.58 -20.02
C LYS A 428 -37.52 0.10 -21.48
N LYS A 429 -37.71 -1.19 -21.73
CA LYS A 429 -37.72 -1.75 -23.10
C LYS A 429 -38.99 -1.40 -23.87
N GLU A 430 -40.13 -1.13 -23.20
CA GLU A 430 -41.39 -0.71 -23.80
C GLU A 430 -41.44 0.80 -24.14
N LYS A 431 -40.45 1.61 -23.69
CA LYS A 431 -40.38 3.06 -23.94
C LYS A 431 -39.36 3.46 -25.00
N ILE A 432 -38.73 2.50 -25.69
CA ILE A 432 -37.82 2.69 -26.84
C ILE A 432 -38.46 2.05 -28.06
#